data_3f5fe6c2e603f83e90cadf7d52438c78
#
_entry.id   3f5fe6c2e603f83e90cadf7d52438c78
#
_cell.length_a   1.000
_cell.length_b   1.000
_cell.length_c   1.000
_cell.angle_alpha   90.00
_cell.angle_beta   90.00
_cell.angle_gamma   90.00
#
_symmetry.space_group_name_H-M   'P 1'
#
loop_
_entity.id
_entity.type
_entity.pdbx_description
1 polymer ?
#
loop_
_entity_poly.entity_id
_entity_poly.type
_entity_poly.pdbx_seq_one_letter_code
_entity_poly.pdbx_strand_id
1 'polypeptide(L)'
;MTNLPLWEVFFRGTVAITTQILSNNVVLIMEPVATVKTAAVGFWFPVGSRHEGADQRGVTHFVEHLLFKGTATRSAFDIALAFDRIGGYLNAFTDRESLCLHCVVPANHLAKALEVMVDMVSNSLLEHKEIERERAVIQSEIVSSQDDPEETALDAASEAVWPGHPLAAPIAGSVEEVGRLSRQVLMDWYQSHIVRGPLVICAAGNVDGDFLLKVAENLPQRGVCAKNWLGVARSNGWQGTGPVWNSGLQFKDAPFRQMQFFLQLPACPPVSARDYYCWAVANAVVGDTMSSRLFQKLREEGGYSYNVYSFMTHYSDTTCWCAYASAARKDSRKVVATLYRELNLLKEEGFTPDELEAACQHVCGEEIIAAEDIDYRAKRLFRHHSLGFPQATTEEIVDLIHSLTTEDVAAALNKLLDFDKASLLVYGNRPTESFQKKILALV
;
A
#
# COMPACT_ATOMS: atom_id res chain seq x y z
N MET A 1 -12.53 -41.00 17.49
CA MET A 1 -12.73 -39.58 17.81
C MET A 1 -11.58 -38.83 17.16
N THR A 2 -11.79 -38.33 15.97
CA THR A 2 -10.82 -37.52 15.23
C THR A 2 -10.69 -36.22 15.97
N ASN A 3 -9.47 -35.93 16.47
CA ASN A 3 -9.12 -34.62 17.01
C ASN A 3 -9.19 -33.63 15.86
N LEU A 4 -10.31 -32.90 15.79
CA LEU A 4 -10.37 -31.70 14.96
C LEU A 4 -9.38 -30.68 15.52
N PRO A 5 -8.60 -29.99 14.69
CA PRO A 5 -7.72 -28.95 15.16
C PRO A 5 -8.52 -27.86 15.90
N LEU A 6 -7.99 -27.34 17.00
CA LEU A 6 -8.68 -26.41 17.91
C LEU A 6 -9.28 -25.18 17.23
N TRP A 7 -8.80 -24.78 16.05
CA TRP A 7 -9.31 -23.66 15.28
C TRP A 7 -10.65 -23.94 14.57
N GLU A 8 -11.00 -25.21 14.24
CA GLU A 8 -12.30 -25.57 13.65
C GLU A 8 -13.50 -25.33 14.59
N VAL A 9 -13.25 -25.17 15.88
CA VAL A 9 -14.32 -25.02 16.89
C VAL A 9 -14.84 -23.58 16.97
N PHE A 10 -14.09 -22.58 16.50
CA PHE A 10 -14.40 -21.17 16.71
C PHE A 10 -15.15 -20.48 15.54
N PHE A 11 -15.21 -21.09 14.34
CA PHE A 11 -15.71 -20.41 13.13
C PHE A 11 -16.89 -21.15 12.48
N ARG A 12 -18.03 -21.21 13.16
CA ARG A 12 -19.30 -21.64 12.54
C ARG A 12 -20.22 -20.46 12.26
N GLY A 13 -19.94 -19.75 11.18
CA GLY A 13 -20.83 -18.78 10.57
C GLY A 13 -20.20 -18.33 9.25
N THR A 14 -20.56 -18.97 8.14
CA THR A 14 -20.10 -18.56 6.80
C THR A 14 -20.61 -17.15 6.52
N VAL A 15 -19.73 -16.17 6.72
CA VAL A 15 -19.94 -14.79 6.27
C VAL A 15 -19.71 -14.80 4.76
N ALA A 16 -20.77 -14.67 3.98
CA ALA A 16 -20.65 -14.58 2.53
C ALA A 16 -20.21 -13.16 2.15
N ILE A 17 -18.99 -13.03 1.61
CA ILE A 17 -18.55 -11.77 0.98
C ILE A 17 -19.33 -11.61 -0.33
N THR A 18 -19.92 -10.44 -0.52
CA THR A 18 -20.69 -10.12 -1.73
C THR A 18 -20.00 -9.06 -2.56
N THR A 19 -20.03 -9.21 -3.88
CA THR A 19 -19.51 -8.20 -4.83
C THR A 19 -20.60 -7.92 -5.86
N GLN A 20 -20.95 -6.65 -6.02
CA GLN A 20 -21.97 -6.20 -6.97
C GLN A 20 -21.43 -5.01 -7.80
N ILE A 21 -21.71 -5.04 -9.09
CA ILE A 21 -21.47 -3.90 -9.99
C ILE A 21 -22.84 -3.29 -10.30
N LEU A 22 -23.03 -2.05 -9.86
CA LEU A 22 -24.32 -1.38 -9.96
C LEU A 22 -24.53 -0.74 -11.32
N SER A 23 -25.76 -0.35 -11.63
CA SER A 23 -26.14 0.31 -12.90
C SER A 23 -25.44 1.65 -13.13
N ASN A 24 -25.04 2.33 -12.06
CA ASN A 24 -24.24 3.55 -12.09
C ASN A 24 -22.72 3.30 -12.10
N ASN A 25 -22.26 2.06 -12.33
CA ASN A 25 -20.89 1.60 -12.37
C ASN A 25 -20.13 1.62 -11.02
N VAL A 26 -20.80 1.88 -9.90
CA VAL A 26 -20.19 1.70 -8.58
C VAL A 26 -19.98 0.20 -8.33
N VAL A 27 -18.81 -0.17 -7.87
CA VAL A 27 -18.54 -1.53 -7.36
C VAL A 27 -18.76 -1.51 -5.85
N LEU A 28 -19.65 -2.37 -5.35
CA LEU A 28 -19.93 -2.53 -3.93
C LEU A 28 -19.47 -3.91 -3.47
N ILE A 29 -18.56 -3.96 -2.49
CA ILE A 29 -18.02 -5.19 -1.90
C ILE A 29 -18.30 -5.15 -0.41
N MET A 30 -18.90 -6.22 0.13
CA MET A 30 -19.31 -6.25 1.53
C MET A 30 -18.94 -7.57 2.20
N GLU A 31 -18.42 -7.46 3.42
CA GLU A 31 -18.18 -8.56 4.37
C GLU A 31 -18.98 -8.30 5.65
N PRO A 32 -20.26 -8.73 5.72
CA PRO A 32 -21.06 -8.55 6.92
C PRO A 32 -20.53 -9.43 8.07
N VAL A 33 -20.24 -8.83 9.22
CA VAL A 33 -19.79 -9.51 10.46
C VAL A 33 -20.75 -9.13 11.57
N ALA A 34 -21.81 -9.90 11.77
CA ALA A 34 -22.88 -9.57 12.71
C ALA A 34 -22.47 -9.60 14.19
N THR A 35 -21.36 -10.23 14.52
CA THR A 35 -20.86 -10.38 15.90
C THR A 35 -20.18 -9.12 16.44
N VAL A 36 -19.73 -8.23 15.57
CA VAL A 36 -19.09 -6.95 15.97
C VAL A 36 -20.13 -5.84 16.10
N LYS A 37 -19.79 -4.78 16.83
CA LYS A 37 -20.68 -3.61 17.06
C LYS A 37 -20.34 -2.41 16.19
N THR A 38 -19.33 -2.55 15.35
CA THR A 38 -18.77 -1.49 14.53
C THR A 38 -18.88 -1.82 13.05
N ALA A 39 -18.84 -0.80 12.22
CA ALA A 39 -18.81 -0.90 10.77
C ALA A 39 -17.66 -0.05 10.22
N ALA A 40 -16.93 -0.59 9.26
CA ALA A 40 -15.93 0.13 8.48
C ALA A 40 -16.41 0.25 7.03
N VAL A 41 -16.25 1.43 6.44
CA VAL A 41 -16.53 1.66 5.02
C VAL A 41 -15.43 2.50 4.41
N GLY A 42 -14.92 2.06 3.25
CA GLY A 42 -13.96 2.80 2.44
C GLY A 42 -14.53 3.10 1.06
N PHE A 43 -14.35 4.34 0.60
CA PHE A 43 -14.59 4.80 -0.77
C PHE A 43 -13.24 4.87 -1.47
N TRP A 44 -13.02 3.99 -2.42
CA TRP A 44 -11.76 3.83 -3.13
C TRP A 44 -11.87 4.38 -4.53
N PHE A 45 -11.02 5.32 -4.84
CA PHE A 45 -10.89 5.91 -6.16
C PHE A 45 -9.61 5.36 -6.82
N PRO A 46 -9.69 4.73 -8.02
CA PRO A 46 -8.52 4.20 -8.72
C PRO A 46 -7.73 5.33 -9.39
N VAL A 47 -7.25 6.24 -8.59
CA VAL A 47 -6.40 7.37 -8.97
C VAL A 47 -5.45 7.70 -7.83
N GLY A 48 -4.18 7.83 -8.13
CA GLY A 48 -3.12 8.17 -7.19
C GLY A 48 -2.01 8.94 -7.90
N SER A 49 -0.89 9.17 -7.21
CA SER A 49 0.20 10.00 -7.74
C SER A 49 0.79 9.50 -9.06
N ARG A 50 0.67 8.19 -9.34
CA ARG A 50 1.09 7.58 -10.61
C ARG A 50 0.35 8.16 -11.84
N HIS A 51 -0.89 8.61 -11.66
CA HIS A 51 -1.77 9.07 -12.73
C HIS A 51 -1.60 10.57 -13.03
N GLU A 52 -0.77 11.25 -12.26
CA GLU A 52 -0.54 12.68 -12.36
C GLU A 52 0.40 13.01 -13.53
N GLY A 53 0.05 14.05 -14.28
CA GLY A 53 0.97 14.63 -15.27
C GLY A 53 2.17 15.31 -14.59
N ALA A 54 3.23 15.54 -15.34
CA ALA A 54 4.45 16.16 -14.82
C ALA A 54 4.22 17.57 -14.23
N ASP A 55 3.20 18.27 -14.67
CA ASP A 55 2.76 19.60 -14.21
C ASP A 55 1.67 19.55 -13.13
N GLN A 56 1.25 18.34 -12.73
CA GLN A 56 0.16 18.08 -11.78
C GLN A 56 0.60 17.29 -10.55
N ARG A 57 1.89 17.12 -10.33
CA ARG A 57 2.40 16.32 -9.21
C ARG A 57 1.94 16.86 -7.86
N GLY A 58 1.47 15.94 -7.01
CA GLY A 58 0.87 16.24 -5.72
C GLY A 58 -0.61 16.63 -5.76
N VAL A 59 -1.25 16.65 -6.94
CA VAL A 59 -2.65 17.05 -7.07
C VAL A 59 -3.61 16.11 -6.36
N THR A 60 -3.34 14.78 -6.37
CA THR A 60 -4.20 13.78 -5.72
C THR A 60 -4.17 13.95 -4.21
N HIS A 61 -2.97 14.07 -3.63
CA HIS A 61 -2.79 14.31 -2.21
C HIS A 61 -3.40 15.66 -1.78
N PHE A 62 -3.24 16.69 -2.59
CA PHE A 62 -3.86 17.97 -2.31
C PHE A 62 -5.42 17.89 -2.32
N VAL A 63 -5.99 17.18 -3.28
CA VAL A 63 -7.45 16.96 -3.33
C VAL A 63 -7.92 16.16 -2.13
N GLU A 64 -7.17 15.17 -1.67
CA GLU A 64 -7.44 14.44 -0.42
C GLU A 64 -7.62 15.41 0.75
N HIS A 65 -6.67 16.31 1.01
CA HIS A 65 -6.76 17.34 2.06
C HIS A 65 -8.01 18.20 1.91
N LEU A 66 -8.33 18.59 0.67
CA LEU A 66 -9.46 19.50 0.39
C LEU A 66 -10.82 18.84 0.58
N LEU A 67 -10.93 17.49 0.55
CA LEU A 67 -12.18 16.80 0.89
C LEU A 67 -12.66 17.11 2.30
N PHE A 68 -11.76 17.43 3.23
CA PHE A 68 -12.07 17.75 4.63
C PHE A 68 -12.35 19.23 4.88
N LYS A 69 -12.25 20.11 3.87
CA LYS A 69 -12.27 21.57 4.05
C LYS A 69 -13.62 22.22 3.76
N GLY A 70 -14.65 21.42 3.63
CA GLY A 70 -16.03 21.85 3.56
C GLY A 70 -16.73 21.53 2.24
N THR A 71 -18.02 21.39 2.37
CA THR A 71 -18.98 21.12 1.28
C THR A 71 -19.97 22.28 1.18
N ALA A 72 -20.91 22.19 0.23
CA ALA A 72 -21.99 23.18 0.12
C ALA A 72 -22.89 23.26 1.37
N THR A 73 -22.90 22.21 2.21
CA THR A 73 -23.81 22.09 3.37
C THR A 73 -23.09 21.99 4.71
N ARG A 74 -21.77 21.75 4.73
CA ARG A 74 -20.99 21.54 5.93
C ARG A 74 -19.66 22.29 5.86
N SER A 75 -19.31 23.00 6.92
CA SER A 75 -17.95 23.51 7.12
C SER A 75 -16.98 22.35 7.48
N ALA A 76 -15.68 22.60 7.44
CA ALA A 76 -14.67 21.64 7.93
C ALA A 76 -14.90 21.24 9.39
N PHE A 77 -15.33 22.21 10.23
CA PHE A 77 -15.68 21.95 11.63
C PHE A 77 -16.93 21.05 11.74
N ASP A 78 -17.95 21.26 10.91
CA ASP A 78 -19.16 20.43 10.93
C ASP A 78 -18.87 18.99 10.51
N ILE A 79 -17.96 18.79 9.56
CA ILE A 79 -17.49 17.45 9.15
C ILE A 79 -16.82 16.75 10.34
N ALA A 80 -15.85 17.38 10.97
CA ALA A 80 -15.17 16.83 12.14
C ALA A 80 -16.14 16.55 13.29
N LEU A 81 -16.97 17.53 13.65
CA LEU A 81 -17.96 17.42 14.71
C LEU A 81 -18.98 16.30 14.47
N ALA A 82 -19.32 16.01 13.20
CA ALA A 82 -20.25 14.94 12.87
C ALA A 82 -19.70 13.58 13.29
N PHE A 83 -18.40 13.33 13.07
CA PHE A 83 -17.72 12.10 13.50
C PHE A 83 -17.43 12.05 14.99
N ASP A 84 -17.00 13.16 15.60
CA ASP A 84 -16.81 13.24 17.05
C ASP A 84 -18.09 12.89 17.80
N ARG A 85 -19.24 13.40 17.38
CA ARG A 85 -20.55 13.15 18.01
C ARG A 85 -21.01 11.71 17.96
N ILE A 86 -20.60 10.96 16.94
CA ILE A 86 -20.96 9.54 16.82
C ILE A 86 -19.88 8.60 17.36
N GLY A 87 -18.75 9.14 17.85
CA GLY A 87 -17.65 8.36 18.39
C GLY A 87 -16.95 7.50 17.33
N GLY A 88 -16.94 7.95 16.08
CA GLY A 88 -16.24 7.32 14.98
C GLY A 88 -15.01 8.10 14.55
N TYR A 89 -14.24 7.56 13.63
CA TYR A 89 -13.21 8.31 12.96
C TYR A 89 -13.39 8.28 11.44
N LEU A 90 -12.96 9.33 10.80
CA LEU A 90 -12.91 9.53 9.36
C LEU A 90 -11.49 9.88 8.98
N ASN A 91 -10.94 9.21 8.00
CA ASN A 91 -9.61 9.49 7.49
C ASN A 91 -9.55 9.27 5.97
N ALA A 92 -8.49 9.76 5.34
CA ALA A 92 -8.18 9.46 3.96
C ALA A 92 -6.69 9.21 3.81
N PHE A 93 -6.31 8.58 2.72
CA PHE A 93 -4.91 8.45 2.31
C PHE A 93 -4.81 8.35 0.79
N THR A 94 -3.72 8.87 0.27
CA THR A 94 -3.33 8.75 -1.13
C THR A 94 -2.17 7.79 -1.25
N ASP A 95 -2.30 6.84 -2.17
CA ASP A 95 -1.24 5.95 -2.59
C ASP A 95 -0.84 6.26 -4.04
N ARG A 96 0.13 5.54 -4.57
CA ARG A 96 0.55 5.73 -5.97
C ARG A 96 -0.54 5.40 -6.99
N GLU A 97 -1.45 4.47 -6.67
CA GLU A 97 -2.51 4.06 -7.59
C GLU A 97 -3.94 4.26 -7.06
N SER A 98 -4.11 4.69 -5.82
CA SER A 98 -5.43 4.89 -5.23
C SER A 98 -5.50 6.08 -4.28
N LEU A 99 -6.70 6.65 -4.15
CA LEU A 99 -7.11 7.51 -3.06
C LEU A 99 -8.25 6.80 -2.31
N CYS A 100 -8.17 6.76 -1.01
CA CYS A 100 -9.20 6.18 -0.15
C CYS A 100 -9.72 7.21 0.85
N LEU A 101 -11.04 7.34 0.94
CA LEU A 101 -11.72 7.99 2.06
C LEU A 101 -12.43 6.91 2.86
N HIS A 102 -12.10 6.74 4.14
CA HIS A 102 -12.65 5.66 4.96
C HIS A 102 -13.07 6.11 6.34
N CYS A 103 -13.99 5.38 6.92
CA CYS A 103 -14.44 5.58 8.29
C CYS A 103 -14.60 4.27 9.04
N VAL A 104 -14.49 4.35 10.37
CA VAL A 104 -14.95 3.32 11.30
C VAL A 104 -15.86 3.95 12.33
N VAL A 105 -17.05 3.38 12.49
CA VAL A 105 -18.10 3.93 13.36
C VAL A 105 -18.84 2.82 14.10
N PRO A 106 -19.49 3.11 15.23
CA PRO A 106 -20.52 2.24 15.78
C PRO A 106 -21.60 1.97 14.71
N ALA A 107 -22.01 0.73 14.53
CA ALA A 107 -22.86 0.30 13.42
C ALA A 107 -24.20 1.07 13.31
N ASN A 108 -24.78 1.45 14.46
CA ASN A 108 -26.01 2.25 14.52
C ASN A 108 -25.84 3.69 14.00
N HIS A 109 -24.61 4.15 13.78
CA HIS A 109 -24.30 5.48 13.25
C HIS A 109 -23.79 5.45 11.79
N LEU A 110 -23.75 4.27 11.17
CA LEU A 110 -23.26 4.10 9.79
C LEU A 110 -23.98 5.02 8.79
N ALA A 111 -25.32 5.13 8.91
CA ALA A 111 -26.12 6.00 8.03
C ALA A 111 -25.64 7.47 8.09
N LYS A 112 -25.34 7.98 9.29
CA LYS A 112 -24.87 9.35 9.48
C LYS A 112 -23.48 9.55 8.91
N ALA A 113 -22.59 8.60 9.12
CA ALA A 113 -21.22 8.62 8.57
C ALA A 113 -21.26 8.66 7.03
N LEU A 114 -22.05 7.79 6.40
CA LEU A 114 -22.17 7.73 4.94
C LEU A 114 -22.78 9.00 4.35
N GLU A 115 -23.76 9.62 5.03
CA GLU A 115 -24.31 10.92 4.62
C GLU A 115 -23.19 11.98 4.49
N VAL A 116 -22.29 12.04 5.47
CA VAL A 116 -21.16 12.98 5.46
C VAL A 116 -20.14 12.61 4.37
N MET A 117 -19.74 11.34 4.27
CA MET A 117 -18.78 10.88 3.26
C MET A 117 -19.29 11.13 1.83
N VAL A 118 -20.55 10.84 1.56
CA VAL A 118 -21.17 11.10 0.24
C VAL A 118 -21.17 12.60 -0.07
N ASP A 119 -21.45 13.44 0.91
CA ASP A 119 -21.42 14.89 0.75
C ASP A 119 -19.99 15.38 0.45
N MET A 120 -18.97 14.88 1.18
CA MET A 120 -17.57 15.21 0.94
C MET A 120 -17.12 14.85 -0.48
N VAL A 121 -17.41 13.64 -0.95
CA VAL A 121 -16.96 13.20 -2.29
C VAL A 121 -17.76 13.81 -3.43
N SER A 122 -18.97 14.30 -3.18
CA SER A 122 -19.85 14.83 -4.23
C SER A 122 -19.91 16.35 -4.29
N ASN A 123 -19.73 17.03 -3.17
CA ASN A 123 -20.05 18.45 -3.01
C ASN A 123 -18.95 19.30 -2.39
N SER A 124 -17.69 18.82 -2.34
CA SER A 124 -16.56 19.62 -1.84
C SER A 124 -16.39 20.91 -2.67
N LEU A 125 -16.20 22.03 -1.98
CA LEU A 125 -16.20 23.37 -2.59
C LEU A 125 -14.85 23.77 -3.17
N LEU A 126 -13.75 23.25 -2.63
CA LEU A 126 -12.39 23.64 -2.99
C LEU A 126 -12.24 25.16 -2.99
N GLU A 127 -12.63 25.80 -1.88
CA GLU A 127 -12.60 27.26 -1.76
C GLU A 127 -11.17 27.80 -1.83
N HIS A 128 -10.98 28.93 -2.51
CA HIS A 128 -9.64 29.50 -2.69
C HIS A 128 -8.91 29.71 -1.35
N LYS A 129 -9.60 30.19 -0.33
CA LYS A 129 -9.03 30.41 0.99
C LYS A 129 -8.51 29.11 1.63
N GLU A 130 -9.26 28.02 1.50
CA GLU A 130 -8.86 26.73 2.05
C GLU A 130 -7.75 26.11 1.23
N ILE A 131 -7.73 26.27 -0.09
CA ILE A 131 -6.61 25.87 -0.94
C ILE A 131 -5.30 26.52 -0.48
N GLU A 132 -5.29 27.84 -0.22
CA GLU A 132 -4.07 28.51 0.21
C GLU A 132 -3.61 28.10 1.61
N ARG A 133 -4.56 27.79 2.51
CA ARG A 133 -4.23 27.23 3.83
C ARG A 133 -3.61 25.84 3.73
N GLU A 134 -4.27 24.95 2.97
CA GLU A 134 -3.79 23.57 2.83
C GLU A 134 -2.50 23.49 2.04
N ARG A 135 -2.28 24.37 1.07
CA ARG A 135 -0.99 24.51 0.38
C ARG A 135 0.15 24.68 1.38
N ALA A 136 -0.02 25.59 2.34
CA ALA A 136 1.01 25.82 3.38
C ALA A 136 1.19 24.62 4.30
N VAL A 137 0.11 23.89 4.63
CA VAL A 137 0.16 22.66 5.42
C VAL A 137 0.91 21.57 4.68
N ILE A 138 0.56 21.29 3.42
CA ILE A 138 1.20 20.26 2.60
C ILE A 138 2.69 20.60 2.36
N GLN A 139 3.01 21.85 2.11
CA GLN A 139 4.41 22.27 1.97
C GLN A 139 5.20 22.05 3.26
N SER A 140 4.61 22.31 4.41
CA SER A 140 5.22 22.03 5.71
C SER A 140 5.39 20.52 5.96
N GLU A 141 4.44 19.72 5.55
CA GLU A 141 4.50 18.25 5.61
C GLU A 141 5.62 17.71 4.73
N ILE A 142 5.73 18.17 3.49
CA ILE A 142 6.83 17.81 2.58
C ILE A 142 8.20 18.15 3.18
N VAL A 143 8.32 19.33 3.81
CA VAL A 143 9.59 19.72 4.47
C VAL A 143 9.86 18.80 5.67
N SER A 144 8.83 18.46 6.46
CA SER A 144 8.99 17.59 7.63
C SER A 144 9.40 16.17 7.24
N SER A 145 8.84 15.64 6.13
CA SER A 145 9.20 14.30 5.65
C SER A 145 10.65 14.24 5.16
N GLN A 146 11.21 15.35 4.68
CA GLN A 146 12.62 15.43 4.29
C GLN A 146 13.60 15.30 5.46
N ASP A 147 13.14 15.48 6.70
CA ASP A 147 13.94 15.27 7.90
C ASP A 147 13.99 13.78 8.32
N ASP A 148 13.11 12.94 7.78
CA ASP A 148 13.13 11.48 8.00
C ASP A 148 14.07 10.79 7.00
N PRO A 149 15.17 10.16 7.50
CA PRO A 149 16.14 9.48 6.63
C PRO A 149 15.58 8.29 5.86
N GLU A 150 14.61 7.57 6.44
CA GLU A 150 14.04 6.37 5.84
C GLU A 150 13.02 6.74 4.75
N GLU A 151 12.17 7.72 5.02
CA GLU A 151 11.18 8.21 4.06
C GLU A 151 11.83 8.79 2.81
N THR A 152 12.81 9.70 3.00
CA THR A 152 13.56 10.26 1.86
C THR A 152 14.37 9.22 1.10
N ALA A 153 14.86 8.19 1.78
CA ALA A 153 15.60 7.12 1.14
C ALA A 153 14.67 6.18 0.35
N LEU A 154 13.42 5.96 0.79
CA LEU A 154 12.39 5.21 0.04
C LEU A 154 12.02 5.89 -1.28
N ASP A 155 11.85 7.22 -1.26
CA ASP A 155 11.63 7.99 -2.49
C ASP A 155 12.86 7.92 -3.42
N ALA A 156 14.05 8.04 -2.86
CA ALA A 156 15.28 7.87 -3.62
C ALA A 156 15.44 6.46 -4.21
N ALA A 157 14.97 5.43 -3.49
CA ALA A 157 14.98 4.05 -3.94
C ALA A 157 13.99 3.81 -5.09
N SER A 158 12.83 4.44 -5.02
CA SER A 158 11.84 4.42 -6.11
C SER A 158 12.38 5.08 -7.38
N GLU A 159 13.04 6.25 -7.24
CA GLU A 159 13.69 6.95 -8.36
C GLU A 159 14.86 6.13 -8.94
N ALA A 160 15.60 5.42 -8.10
CA ALA A 160 16.70 4.57 -8.54
C ALA A 160 16.24 3.46 -9.50
N VAL A 161 15.10 2.82 -9.25
CA VAL A 161 14.61 1.69 -10.04
C VAL A 161 13.70 2.11 -11.20
N TRP A 162 13.02 3.27 -11.10
CA TRP A 162 12.10 3.75 -12.14
C TRP A 162 12.36 5.22 -12.52
N PRO A 163 13.58 5.56 -12.95
CA PRO A 163 13.96 6.96 -13.19
C PRO A 163 13.03 7.63 -14.20
N GLY A 164 12.46 8.78 -13.78
CA GLY A 164 11.55 9.57 -14.60
C GLY A 164 10.14 8.99 -14.78
N HIS A 165 9.84 7.82 -14.24
CA HIS A 165 8.49 7.25 -14.28
C HIS A 165 7.63 7.81 -13.13
N PRO A 166 6.30 8.02 -13.31
CA PRO A 166 5.44 8.54 -12.25
C PRO A 166 5.46 7.74 -10.94
N LEU A 167 5.68 6.42 -10.97
CA LEU A 167 5.85 5.58 -9.76
C LEU A 167 7.06 5.97 -8.90
N ALA A 168 8.04 6.67 -9.46
CA ALA A 168 9.21 7.13 -8.73
C ALA A 168 8.96 8.46 -8.00
N ALA A 169 7.94 9.21 -8.40
CA ALA A 169 7.65 10.51 -7.82
C ALA A 169 7.11 10.38 -6.38
N PRO A 170 7.48 11.30 -5.47
CA PRO A 170 6.84 11.42 -4.17
C PRO A 170 5.33 11.64 -4.31
N ILE A 171 4.53 11.04 -3.42
CA ILE A 171 3.07 11.12 -3.46
C ILE A 171 2.59 12.57 -3.26
N ALA A 172 3.20 13.28 -2.34
CA ALA A 172 2.86 14.68 -2.07
C ALA A 172 3.44 15.67 -3.10
N GLY A 173 4.27 15.20 -4.03
CA GLY A 173 5.04 16.06 -4.91
C GLY A 173 6.16 16.81 -4.18
N SER A 174 6.63 17.92 -4.74
CA SER A 174 7.58 18.83 -4.13
C SER A 174 6.94 20.15 -3.71
N VAL A 175 7.60 20.89 -2.82
CA VAL A 175 7.16 22.23 -2.38
C VAL A 175 6.88 23.16 -3.57
N GLU A 176 7.71 23.09 -4.62
CA GLU A 176 7.54 23.90 -5.82
C GLU A 176 6.37 23.45 -6.69
N GLU A 177 6.19 22.14 -6.88
CA GLU A 177 5.10 21.56 -7.67
C GLU A 177 3.76 21.89 -7.04
N VAL A 178 3.60 21.62 -5.74
CA VAL A 178 2.40 21.97 -4.97
C VAL A 178 2.14 23.48 -4.99
N GLY A 179 3.19 24.29 -4.96
CA GLY A 179 3.10 25.75 -5.07
C GLY A 179 2.48 26.23 -6.38
N ARG A 180 2.59 25.47 -7.46
CA ARG A 180 2.09 25.83 -8.80
C ARG A 180 0.68 25.34 -9.10
N LEU A 181 0.14 24.42 -8.30
CA LEU A 181 -1.21 23.86 -8.52
C LEU A 181 -2.28 24.96 -8.39
N SER A 182 -2.96 25.27 -9.49
CA SER A 182 -4.05 26.24 -9.48
C SER A 182 -5.35 25.60 -8.99
N ARG A 183 -6.30 26.46 -8.52
CA ARG A 183 -7.66 26.00 -8.19
C ARG A 183 -8.32 25.26 -9.35
N GLN A 184 -8.10 25.70 -10.59
CA GLN A 184 -8.68 25.05 -11.76
C GLN A 184 -8.19 23.62 -11.92
N VAL A 185 -6.87 23.37 -11.80
CA VAL A 185 -6.27 22.02 -11.86
C VAL A 185 -6.84 21.12 -10.77
N LEU A 186 -6.91 21.63 -9.52
CA LEU A 186 -7.48 20.89 -8.38
C LEU A 186 -8.97 20.55 -8.62
N MET A 187 -9.75 21.50 -9.11
CA MET A 187 -11.17 21.30 -9.39
C MET A 187 -11.39 20.31 -10.56
N ASP A 188 -10.61 20.41 -11.63
CA ASP A 188 -10.69 19.49 -12.76
C ASP A 188 -10.35 18.06 -12.35
N TRP A 189 -9.31 17.90 -11.49
CA TRP A 189 -8.92 16.62 -10.92
C TRP A 189 -10.02 16.03 -10.04
N TYR A 190 -10.54 16.82 -9.09
CA TYR A 190 -11.67 16.43 -8.24
C TYR A 190 -12.88 16.00 -9.06
N GLN A 191 -13.30 16.80 -10.05
CA GLN A 191 -14.46 16.50 -10.87
C GLN A 191 -14.27 15.26 -11.75
N SER A 192 -13.06 15.05 -12.29
CA SER A 192 -12.78 13.95 -13.21
C SER A 192 -12.62 12.63 -12.48
N HIS A 193 -11.93 12.62 -11.34
CA HIS A 193 -11.50 11.40 -10.67
C HIS A 193 -12.33 11.07 -9.44
N ILE A 194 -12.73 12.06 -8.65
CA ILE A 194 -13.48 11.83 -7.41
C ILE A 194 -14.99 11.83 -7.65
N VAL A 195 -15.50 12.81 -8.40
CA VAL A 195 -16.96 12.91 -8.65
C VAL A 195 -17.42 11.95 -9.75
N ARG A 196 -16.72 11.90 -10.88
CA ARG A 196 -17.10 11.11 -12.07
C ARG A 196 -16.26 9.88 -12.31
N GLY A 197 -15.09 9.79 -11.70
CA GLY A 197 -14.19 8.64 -11.84
C GLY A 197 -14.81 7.34 -11.33
N PRO A 198 -14.17 6.20 -11.59
CA PRO A 198 -14.56 4.92 -11.02
C PRO A 198 -14.56 4.96 -9.48
N LEU A 199 -15.45 4.18 -8.86
CA LEU A 199 -15.57 4.08 -7.40
C LEU A 199 -15.79 2.64 -6.99
N VAL A 200 -14.99 2.17 -6.03
CA VAL A 200 -15.19 0.92 -5.32
C VAL A 200 -15.53 1.24 -3.87
N ILE A 201 -16.66 0.75 -3.39
CA ILE A 201 -17.07 0.86 -1.99
C ILE A 201 -16.82 -0.50 -1.34
N CYS A 202 -15.95 -0.54 -0.33
CA CYS A 202 -15.70 -1.72 0.48
C CYS A 202 -16.24 -1.49 1.88
N ALA A 203 -17.04 -2.43 2.39
CA ALA A 203 -17.63 -2.34 3.72
C ALA A 203 -17.45 -3.65 4.49
N ALA A 204 -17.09 -3.56 5.76
CA ALA A 204 -16.94 -4.71 6.64
C ALA A 204 -17.52 -4.42 8.03
N GLY A 205 -17.89 -5.49 8.76
CA GLY A 205 -18.43 -5.38 10.11
C GLY A 205 -19.95 -5.51 10.16
N ASN A 206 -20.58 -4.92 11.16
CA ASN A 206 -22.03 -4.98 11.32
C ASN A 206 -22.72 -3.98 10.37
N VAL A 207 -22.81 -4.37 9.10
CA VAL A 207 -23.31 -3.55 8.00
C VAL A 207 -24.66 -4.08 7.51
N ASP A 208 -25.57 -3.16 7.19
CA ASP A 208 -26.82 -3.45 6.50
C ASP A 208 -26.60 -3.36 4.98
N GLY A 209 -26.60 -4.53 4.31
CA GLY A 209 -26.34 -4.62 2.89
C GLY A 209 -27.37 -3.89 2.01
N ASP A 210 -28.66 -3.95 2.36
CA ASP A 210 -29.72 -3.27 1.62
C ASP A 210 -29.60 -1.75 1.75
N PHE A 211 -29.21 -1.26 2.91
CA PHE A 211 -28.96 0.15 3.14
C PHE A 211 -27.73 0.62 2.33
N LEU A 212 -26.62 -0.11 2.38
CA LEU A 212 -25.41 0.22 1.59
C LEU A 212 -25.70 0.21 0.08
N LEU A 213 -26.46 -0.76 -0.39
CA LEU A 213 -26.88 -0.85 -1.78
C LEU A 213 -27.66 0.41 -2.21
N LYS A 214 -28.64 0.84 -1.42
CA LYS A 214 -29.41 2.07 -1.70
C LYS A 214 -28.51 3.31 -1.71
N VAL A 215 -27.57 3.42 -0.78
CA VAL A 215 -26.62 4.56 -0.76
C VAL A 215 -25.78 4.55 -2.03
N ALA A 216 -25.24 3.39 -2.41
CA ALA A 216 -24.39 3.27 -3.60
C ALA A 216 -25.15 3.53 -4.92
N GLU A 217 -26.41 3.05 -5.04
CA GLU A 217 -27.27 3.28 -6.20
C GLU A 217 -27.64 4.76 -6.38
N ASN A 218 -27.77 5.52 -5.30
CA ASN A 218 -28.08 6.94 -5.32
C ASN A 218 -26.90 7.85 -5.68
N LEU A 219 -25.69 7.30 -5.77
CA LEU A 219 -24.54 8.07 -6.27
C LEU A 219 -24.69 8.35 -7.77
N PRO A 220 -24.13 9.48 -8.25
CA PRO A 220 -24.16 9.80 -9.67
C PRO A 220 -23.47 8.72 -10.51
N GLN A 221 -23.77 8.70 -11.81
CA GLN A 221 -23.11 7.80 -12.77
C GLN A 221 -21.60 7.96 -12.70
N ARG A 222 -20.90 6.85 -12.55
CA ARG A 222 -19.45 6.77 -12.42
C ARG A 222 -18.79 6.25 -13.69
N GLY A 223 -17.51 6.51 -13.83
CA GLY A 223 -16.65 5.83 -14.79
C GLY A 223 -16.66 4.32 -14.53
N VAL A 224 -16.46 3.54 -15.56
CA VAL A 224 -16.40 2.06 -15.44
C VAL A 224 -15.14 1.66 -14.70
N CYS A 225 -15.30 0.92 -13.59
CA CYS A 225 -14.19 0.24 -12.97
C CYS A 225 -13.87 -1.03 -13.78
N ALA A 226 -12.65 -1.16 -14.27
CA ALA A 226 -12.24 -2.39 -14.93
C ALA A 226 -12.22 -3.56 -13.93
N LYS A 227 -12.43 -4.79 -14.41
CA LYS A 227 -12.46 -5.99 -13.58
C LYS A 227 -11.15 -6.26 -12.81
N ASN A 228 -10.07 -5.65 -13.26
CA ASN A 228 -8.79 -5.60 -12.59
C ASN A 228 -8.22 -4.17 -12.74
N TRP A 229 -7.44 -3.75 -11.77
CA TRP A 229 -6.84 -2.41 -11.71
C TRP A 229 -5.96 -2.08 -12.93
N LEU A 230 -5.33 -3.07 -13.55
CA LEU A 230 -4.61 -2.98 -14.83
C LEU A 230 -5.46 -2.37 -15.94
N GLY A 231 -6.77 -2.66 -15.97
CA GLY A 231 -7.70 -2.07 -16.94
C GLY A 231 -8.01 -0.61 -16.64
N VAL A 232 -8.02 -0.19 -15.37
CA VAL A 232 -8.32 1.19 -14.96
C VAL A 232 -7.17 2.13 -15.29
N ALA A 233 -5.93 1.74 -15.03
CA ALA A 233 -4.76 2.54 -15.42
C ALA A 233 -4.79 2.88 -16.92
N ARG A 234 -5.24 1.93 -17.76
CA ARG A 234 -5.39 2.13 -19.21
C ARG A 234 -6.64 2.92 -19.60
N SER A 235 -7.76 2.76 -18.87
CA SER A 235 -9.03 3.42 -19.20
C SER A 235 -9.09 4.89 -18.81
N ASN A 236 -8.33 5.31 -17.79
CA ASN A 236 -8.25 6.69 -17.33
C ASN A 236 -7.34 7.58 -18.19
N GLY A 237 -6.98 7.13 -19.39
CA GLY A 237 -6.19 7.91 -20.34
C GLY A 237 -4.69 7.89 -20.07
N TRP A 238 -4.24 7.09 -19.10
CA TRP A 238 -2.80 6.87 -18.93
C TRP A 238 -2.27 6.04 -20.10
N GLN A 239 -1.53 6.68 -20.98
CA GLN A 239 -0.94 6.07 -22.18
C GLN A 239 0.51 5.63 -21.97
N GLY A 240 1.00 5.62 -20.72
CA GLY A 240 2.36 5.24 -20.39
C GLY A 240 2.64 3.78 -20.68
N THR A 241 3.85 3.50 -21.14
CA THR A 241 4.43 2.16 -21.07
C THR A 241 4.66 1.80 -19.61
N GLY A 242 4.56 0.52 -19.23
CA GLY A 242 4.93 0.06 -17.89
C GLY A 242 6.31 0.56 -17.48
N PRO A 243 6.63 0.62 -16.18
CA PRO A 243 7.90 1.15 -15.71
C PRO A 243 9.06 0.31 -16.23
N VAL A 244 10.07 0.98 -16.80
CA VAL A 244 11.31 0.33 -17.19
C VAL A 244 12.20 0.22 -15.97
N TRP A 245 12.56 -1.00 -15.63
CA TRP A 245 13.42 -1.28 -14.48
C TRP A 245 14.87 -0.87 -14.76
N ASN A 246 15.47 -0.15 -13.81
CA ASN A 246 16.87 0.23 -13.85
C ASN A 246 17.66 -0.56 -12.80
N SER A 247 18.52 -1.47 -13.25
CA SER A 247 19.37 -2.30 -12.40
C SER A 247 20.72 -1.65 -12.15
N GLY A 248 21.45 -2.22 -11.18
CA GLY A 248 22.83 -1.87 -10.89
C GLY A 248 23.03 -1.11 -9.59
N LEU A 249 24.28 -0.74 -9.33
CA LEU A 249 24.68 -0.07 -8.09
C LEU A 249 24.60 1.46 -8.27
N GLN A 250 23.89 2.10 -7.36
CA GLN A 250 23.71 3.56 -7.36
C GLN A 250 24.10 4.14 -6.00
N PHE A 251 24.68 5.34 -6.04
CA PHE A 251 25.05 6.11 -4.86
C PHE A 251 24.39 7.47 -4.91
N LYS A 252 23.72 7.85 -3.82
CA LYS A 252 23.11 9.16 -3.70
C LYS A 252 23.57 9.83 -2.39
N ASP A 253 24.08 11.05 -2.50
CA ASP A 253 24.50 11.84 -1.34
C ASP A 253 23.30 12.40 -0.59
N ALA A 254 23.37 12.32 0.74
CA ALA A 254 22.35 12.83 1.63
C ALA A 254 22.95 13.22 2.98
N PRO A 255 22.37 14.18 3.72
CA PRO A 255 22.98 14.74 4.93
C PRO A 255 22.89 13.83 6.17
N PHE A 256 22.50 12.58 6.01
CA PHE A 256 22.27 11.64 7.12
C PHE A 256 23.57 10.95 7.57
N ARG A 257 23.69 10.73 8.88
CA ARG A 257 24.87 10.05 9.46
C ARG A 257 24.90 8.55 9.16
N GLN A 258 23.74 7.92 9.12
CA GLN A 258 23.61 6.51 8.75
C GLN A 258 23.51 6.40 7.23
N MET A 259 24.05 5.31 6.71
CA MET A 259 23.87 4.90 5.32
C MET A 259 22.61 4.03 5.24
N GLN A 260 21.78 4.28 4.24
CA GLN A 260 20.60 3.50 3.92
C GLN A 260 20.90 2.61 2.71
N PHE A 261 20.50 1.37 2.76
CA PHE A 261 20.73 0.37 1.71
C PHE A 261 19.39 -0.20 1.28
N PHE A 262 19.09 -0.07 -0.01
CA PHE A 262 17.93 -0.66 -0.63
C PHE A 262 18.38 -1.61 -1.72
N LEU A 263 18.31 -2.91 -1.45
CA LEU A 263 18.50 -3.93 -2.47
C LEU A 263 17.12 -4.30 -3.02
N GLN A 264 16.90 -3.97 -4.28
CA GLN A 264 15.59 -4.08 -4.93
C GLN A 264 15.64 -5.05 -6.11
N LEU A 265 14.57 -5.82 -6.26
CA LEU A 265 14.39 -6.78 -7.33
C LEU A 265 12.99 -6.61 -7.97
N PRO A 266 12.91 -6.60 -9.31
CA PRO A 266 11.63 -6.52 -9.99
C PRO A 266 10.93 -7.88 -10.02
N ALA A 267 9.61 -7.85 -9.94
CA ALA A 267 8.78 -9.02 -10.18
C ALA A 267 7.53 -8.66 -10.98
N CYS A 268 6.88 -9.65 -11.56
CA CYS A 268 5.55 -9.47 -12.15
C CYS A 268 4.51 -9.35 -11.02
N PRO A 269 3.41 -8.61 -11.21
CA PRO A 269 2.30 -8.65 -10.26
C PRO A 269 1.82 -10.09 -10.04
N PRO A 270 1.38 -10.44 -8.83
CA PRO A 270 0.85 -11.77 -8.55
C PRO A 270 -0.40 -12.01 -9.39
N VAL A 271 -0.50 -13.19 -10.01
CA VAL A 271 -1.63 -13.54 -10.89
C VAL A 271 -2.76 -14.24 -10.14
N SER A 272 -2.52 -14.63 -8.89
CA SER A 272 -3.49 -15.29 -8.00
C SER A 272 -3.21 -14.97 -6.54
N ALA A 273 -4.20 -15.19 -5.68
CA ALA A 273 -4.01 -15.11 -4.23
C ALA A 273 -2.95 -16.10 -3.75
N ARG A 274 -2.85 -17.28 -4.37
CA ARG A 274 -1.80 -18.27 -4.05
C ARG A 274 -0.40 -17.70 -4.31
N ASP A 275 -0.16 -17.07 -5.47
CA ASP A 275 1.13 -16.41 -5.75
C ASP A 275 1.43 -15.30 -4.74
N TYR A 276 0.44 -14.48 -4.41
CA TYR A 276 0.57 -13.41 -3.42
C TYR A 276 1.02 -13.94 -2.05
N TYR A 277 0.37 -14.99 -1.54
CA TYR A 277 0.72 -15.56 -0.24
C TYR A 277 2.00 -16.40 -0.29
N CYS A 278 2.35 -17.03 -1.41
CA CYS A 278 3.69 -17.62 -1.59
C CYS A 278 4.79 -16.56 -1.42
N TRP A 279 4.57 -15.36 -1.95
CA TRP A 279 5.56 -14.29 -1.81
C TRP A 279 5.58 -13.71 -0.40
N ALA A 280 4.43 -13.59 0.26
CA ALA A 280 4.37 -13.16 1.66
C ALA A 280 5.15 -14.14 2.56
N VAL A 281 4.94 -15.45 2.40
CA VAL A 281 5.68 -16.49 3.15
C VAL A 281 7.17 -16.46 2.81
N ALA A 282 7.56 -16.33 1.54
CA ALA A 282 8.97 -16.20 1.16
C ALA A 282 9.61 -14.95 1.80
N ASN A 283 8.89 -13.82 1.81
CA ASN A 283 9.37 -12.57 2.42
C ASN A 283 9.55 -12.72 3.95
N ALA A 284 8.66 -13.43 4.63
CA ALA A 284 8.76 -13.72 6.06
C ALA A 284 10.05 -14.48 6.40
N VAL A 285 10.45 -15.45 5.57
CA VAL A 285 11.75 -16.15 5.73
C VAL A 285 12.93 -15.20 5.53
N VAL A 286 12.83 -14.30 4.52
CA VAL A 286 13.95 -13.45 4.12
C VAL A 286 14.21 -12.34 5.13
N GLY A 287 13.21 -11.50 5.45
CA GLY A 287 13.48 -10.27 6.18
C GLY A 287 12.31 -9.62 6.91
N ASP A 288 11.10 -10.20 6.89
CA ASP A 288 9.91 -9.58 7.47
C ASP A 288 9.71 -9.90 8.96
N THR A 289 10.41 -10.89 9.50
CA THR A 289 10.28 -11.32 10.89
C THR A 289 11.57 -11.15 11.68
N MET A 290 11.47 -11.15 13.01
CA MET A 290 12.66 -11.15 13.88
C MET A 290 13.49 -12.44 13.74
N SER A 291 12.90 -13.56 13.34
CA SER A 291 13.59 -14.83 13.08
C SER A 291 14.08 -14.95 11.64
N SER A 292 13.79 -13.99 10.77
CA SER A 292 14.20 -13.98 9.37
C SER A 292 15.73 -13.95 9.21
N ARG A 293 16.20 -14.45 8.07
CA ARG A 293 17.64 -14.56 7.82
C ARG A 293 18.36 -13.22 7.86
N LEU A 294 17.80 -12.19 7.22
CA LEU A 294 18.44 -10.86 7.21
C LEU A 294 18.45 -10.22 8.60
N PHE A 295 17.36 -10.33 9.35
CA PHE A 295 17.31 -9.79 10.70
C PHE A 295 18.34 -10.48 11.62
N GLN A 296 18.40 -11.80 11.62
CA GLN A 296 19.35 -12.56 12.43
C GLN A 296 20.80 -12.22 12.04
N LYS A 297 21.13 -12.21 10.74
CA LYS A 297 22.50 -12.00 10.29
C LYS A 297 23.00 -10.57 10.38
N LEU A 298 22.14 -9.58 10.14
CA LEU A 298 22.53 -8.17 10.14
C LEU A 298 22.40 -7.53 11.52
N ARG A 299 21.36 -7.88 12.27
CA ARG A 299 21.06 -7.26 13.55
C ARG A 299 21.57 -8.09 14.72
N GLU A 300 21.07 -9.32 14.89
CA GLU A 300 21.34 -10.11 16.09
C GLU A 300 22.78 -10.62 16.14
N GLU A 301 23.26 -11.30 15.10
CA GLU A 301 24.62 -11.83 15.05
C GLU A 301 25.65 -10.77 14.68
N GLY A 302 25.31 -9.93 13.70
CA GLY A 302 26.24 -8.95 13.14
C GLY A 302 26.39 -7.68 13.95
N GLY A 303 25.30 -7.20 14.54
CA GLY A 303 25.23 -5.90 15.21
C GLY A 303 25.52 -4.73 14.27
N TYR A 304 25.29 -4.90 12.94
CA TYR A 304 25.64 -3.90 11.94
C TYR A 304 24.49 -2.94 11.66
N SER A 305 23.27 -3.42 11.77
CA SER A 305 22.04 -2.70 11.46
C SER A 305 21.06 -2.78 12.62
N TYR A 306 20.42 -1.65 12.92
CA TYR A 306 19.29 -1.66 13.87
C TYR A 306 17.96 -1.88 13.13
N ASN A 307 17.77 -1.17 12.01
CA ASN A 307 16.61 -1.33 11.14
C ASN A 307 17.01 -2.22 9.95
N VAL A 308 16.43 -3.41 9.89
CA VAL A 308 16.57 -4.34 8.77
C VAL A 308 15.25 -5.06 8.57
N TYR A 309 14.72 -5.02 7.35
CA TYR A 309 13.49 -5.71 6.98
C TYR A 309 13.42 -5.88 5.46
N SER A 310 12.49 -6.70 5.00
CA SER A 310 12.14 -6.79 3.58
C SER A 310 10.64 -6.65 3.39
N PHE A 311 10.25 -6.14 2.23
CA PHE A 311 8.85 -5.90 1.89
C PHE A 311 8.62 -6.01 0.39
N MET A 312 7.35 -6.16 0.02
CA MET A 312 6.91 -6.14 -1.37
C MET A 312 5.91 -5.02 -1.61
N THR A 313 6.07 -4.32 -2.72
CA THR A 313 5.10 -3.34 -3.18
C THR A 313 4.54 -3.81 -4.52
N HIS A 314 3.23 -4.04 -4.55
CA HIS A 314 2.50 -4.46 -5.74
C HIS A 314 1.82 -3.28 -6.39
N TYR A 315 2.04 -3.12 -7.68
CA TYR A 315 1.32 -2.17 -8.54
C TYR A 315 0.55 -2.92 -9.61
N SER A 316 -0.27 -2.21 -10.34
CA SER A 316 -1.13 -2.78 -11.36
C SER A 316 -0.37 -3.51 -12.49
N ASP A 317 0.88 -3.17 -12.77
CA ASP A 317 1.70 -3.69 -13.88
C ASP A 317 3.13 -4.09 -13.49
N THR A 318 3.52 -3.90 -12.24
CA THR A 318 4.84 -4.27 -11.73
C THR A 318 4.79 -4.58 -10.23
N THR A 319 5.80 -5.28 -9.76
CA THR A 319 6.05 -5.50 -8.34
C THR A 319 7.52 -5.20 -8.06
N CYS A 320 7.79 -4.59 -6.92
CA CYS A 320 9.13 -4.42 -6.37
C CYS A 320 9.24 -5.16 -5.06
N TRP A 321 10.18 -6.07 -4.96
CA TRP A 321 10.65 -6.58 -3.68
C TRP A 321 11.86 -5.77 -3.24
N CYS A 322 11.94 -5.47 -1.95
CA CYS A 322 13.02 -4.67 -1.39
C CYS A 322 13.51 -5.26 -0.07
N ALA A 323 14.82 -5.39 0.07
CA ALA A 323 15.47 -5.55 1.36
C ALA A 323 16.11 -4.21 1.76
N TYR A 324 15.74 -3.72 2.92
CA TYR A 324 16.23 -2.49 3.52
C TYR A 324 17.13 -2.77 4.70
N ALA A 325 18.18 -1.97 4.84
CA ALA A 325 19.00 -1.94 6.06
C ALA A 325 19.58 -0.54 6.26
N SER A 326 19.67 -0.09 7.52
CA SER A 326 20.39 1.14 7.87
C SER A 326 21.60 0.82 8.74
N ALA A 327 22.77 1.43 8.47
CA ALA A 327 23.98 1.14 9.21
C ALA A 327 24.94 2.32 9.30
N ALA A 328 25.87 2.25 10.26
CA ALA A 328 26.99 3.16 10.27
C ALA A 328 27.88 2.96 9.02
N ARG A 329 28.43 4.02 8.46
CA ARG A 329 29.27 3.97 7.26
C ARG A 329 30.41 2.96 7.32
N LYS A 330 31.04 2.77 8.49
CA LYS A 330 32.12 1.79 8.68
C LYS A 330 31.68 0.35 8.46
N ASP A 331 30.41 0.03 8.68
CA ASP A 331 29.83 -1.30 8.58
C ASP A 331 29.15 -1.57 7.22
N SER A 332 29.04 -0.56 6.34
CA SER A 332 28.37 -0.62 5.03
C SER A 332 28.80 -1.85 4.20
N ARG A 333 30.12 -2.13 4.18
CA ARG A 333 30.66 -3.26 3.43
C ARG A 333 30.17 -4.60 3.95
N LYS A 334 30.02 -4.73 5.28
CA LYS A 334 29.51 -5.93 5.92
C LYS A 334 28.02 -6.11 5.64
N VAL A 335 27.25 -5.00 5.69
CA VAL A 335 25.81 -5.02 5.37
C VAL A 335 25.61 -5.51 3.94
N VAL A 336 26.25 -4.89 2.94
CA VAL A 336 26.10 -5.27 1.54
C VAL A 336 26.54 -6.72 1.30
N ALA A 337 27.71 -7.11 1.84
CA ALA A 337 28.20 -8.48 1.70
C ALA A 337 27.23 -9.51 2.32
N THR A 338 26.63 -9.18 3.47
CA THR A 338 25.67 -10.07 4.12
C THR A 338 24.35 -10.16 3.35
N LEU A 339 23.80 -9.02 2.84
CA LEU A 339 22.61 -9.03 1.99
C LEU A 339 22.78 -9.98 0.81
N TYR A 340 23.84 -9.82 0.03
CA TYR A 340 24.08 -10.66 -1.14
C TYR A 340 24.37 -12.12 -0.77
N ARG A 341 25.14 -12.36 0.29
CA ARG A 341 25.46 -13.72 0.74
C ARG A 341 24.20 -14.48 1.16
N GLU A 342 23.37 -13.90 2.03
CA GLU A 342 22.16 -14.59 2.53
C GLU A 342 21.15 -14.86 1.42
N LEU A 343 20.97 -13.92 0.49
CA LEU A 343 20.07 -14.11 -0.64
C LEU A 343 20.62 -15.12 -1.65
N ASN A 344 21.94 -15.17 -1.88
CA ASN A 344 22.56 -16.21 -2.72
C ASN A 344 22.42 -17.59 -2.07
N LEU A 345 22.69 -17.72 -0.77
CA LEU A 345 22.47 -18.97 -0.04
C LEU A 345 21.01 -19.43 -0.14
N LEU A 346 20.08 -18.49 0.00
CA LEU A 346 18.66 -18.80 -0.15
C LEU A 346 18.30 -19.26 -1.57
N LYS A 347 18.93 -18.69 -2.58
CA LYS A 347 18.75 -19.11 -3.98
C LYS A 347 19.33 -20.49 -4.27
N GLU A 348 20.49 -20.81 -3.69
CA GLU A 348 21.22 -22.06 -3.95
C GLU A 348 20.69 -23.23 -3.11
N GLU A 349 20.42 -23.00 -1.82
CA GLU A 349 20.06 -24.02 -0.85
C GLU A 349 18.56 -24.07 -0.54
N GLY A 350 17.82 -22.99 -0.88
CA GLY A 350 16.42 -22.82 -0.48
C GLY A 350 16.27 -22.51 1.01
N PHE A 351 15.10 -22.82 1.55
CA PHE A 351 14.78 -22.72 2.98
C PHE A 351 14.54 -24.11 3.56
N THR A 352 14.77 -24.21 4.86
CA THR A 352 14.50 -25.44 5.61
C THR A 352 13.00 -25.64 5.82
N PRO A 353 12.53 -26.87 6.07
CA PRO A 353 11.15 -27.13 6.44
C PRO A 353 10.69 -26.31 7.66
N ASP A 354 11.55 -26.16 8.65
CA ASP A 354 11.25 -25.39 9.88
C ASP A 354 11.08 -23.89 9.59
N GLU A 355 11.91 -23.32 8.71
CA GLU A 355 11.76 -21.92 8.26
C GLU A 355 10.42 -21.71 7.53
N LEU A 356 10.05 -22.65 6.66
CA LEU A 356 8.79 -22.58 5.93
C LEU A 356 7.59 -22.69 6.88
N GLU A 357 7.61 -23.67 7.78
CA GLU A 357 6.53 -23.85 8.76
C GLU A 357 6.37 -22.61 9.64
N ALA A 358 7.47 -22.06 10.17
CA ALA A 358 7.46 -20.84 10.98
C ALA A 358 6.93 -19.63 10.20
N ALA A 359 7.32 -19.47 8.93
CA ALA A 359 6.84 -18.38 8.09
C ALA A 359 5.35 -18.51 7.74
N CYS A 360 4.87 -19.72 7.43
CA CYS A 360 3.44 -19.97 7.22
C CYS A 360 2.62 -19.65 8.48
N GLN A 361 3.07 -20.10 9.65
CA GLN A 361 2.40 -19.81 10.92
C GLN A 361 2.39 -18.30 11.22
N HIS A 362 3.49 -17.60 10.90
CA HIS A 362 3.57 -16.16 11.08
C HIS A 362 2.56 -15.43 10.19
N VAL A 363 2.56 -15.69 8.88
CA VAL A 363 1.63 -15.03 7.94
C VAL A 363 0.17 -15.36 8.26
N CYS A 364 -0.14 -16.60 8.66
CA CYS A 364 -1.47 -16.97 9.17
C CYS A 364 -1.84 -16.17 10.41
N GLY A 365 -0.91 -16.07 11.37
CA GLY A 365 -1.13 -15.32 12.61
C GLY A 365 -1.39 -13.85 12.35
N GLU A 366 -0.63 -13.23 11.45
CA GLU A 366 -0.84 -11.84 11.05
C GLU A 366 -2.22 -11.62 10.41
N GLU A 367 -2.64 -12.48 9.48
CA GLU A 367 -3.96 -12.39 8.85
C GLU A 367 -5.10 -12.56 9.87
N ILE A 368 -4.96 -13.47 10.83
CA ILE A 368 -5.96 -13.68 11.90
C ILE A 368 -6.02 -12.45 12.81
N ILE A 369 -4.88 -11.96 13.29
CA ILE A 369 -4.81 -10.80 14.19
C ILE A 369 -5.33 -9.55 13.49
N ALA A 370 -4.90 -9.30 12.25
CA ALA A 370 -5.33 -8.15 11.48
C ALA A 370 -6.84 -8.19 11.18
N ALA A 371 -7.42 -9.38 10.99
CA ALA A 371 -8.85 -9.54 10.72
C ALA A 371 -9.77 -9.24 11.93
N GLU A 372 -9.21 -9.07 13.14
CA GLU A 372 -9.98 -8.54 14.29
C GLU A 372 -10.30 -7.05 14.09
N ASP A 373 -9.50 -6.33 13.28
CA ASP A 373 -9.80 -4.97 12.87
C ASP A 373 -10.69 -4.95 11.62
N ILE A 374 -11.89 -4.40 11.76
CA ILE A 374 -12.85 -4.30 10.66
C ILE A 374 -12.39 -3.34 9.55
N ASP A 375 -11.56 -2.34 9.86
CA ASP A 375 -10.94 -1.46 8.85
C ASP A 375 -9.96 -2.24 7.98
N TYR A 376 -9.17 -3.12 8.58
CA TYR A 376 -8.32 -4.05 7.84
C TYR A 376 -9.15 -4.94 6.90
N ARG A 377 -10.29 -5.50 7.37
CA ARG A 377 -11.17 -6.31 6.52
C ARG A 377 -11.66 -5.52 5.31
N ALA A 378 -12.13 -4.30 5.50
CA ALA A 378 -12.56 -3.43 4.41
C ALA A 378 -11.40 -3.14 3.41
N LYS A 379 -10.20 -2.89 3.91
CA LYS A 379 -8.99 -2.70 3.10
C LYS A 379 -8.58 -3.97 2.35
N ARG A 380 -8.71 -5.14 2.96
CA ARG A 380 -8.45 -6.44 2.32
C ARG A 380 -9.41 -6.69 1.14
N LEU A 381 -10.70 -6.37 1.28
CA LEU A 381 -11.65 -6.48 0.17
C LEU A 381 -11.20 -5.66 -1.04
N PHE A 382 -10.74 -4.43 -0.80
CA PHE A 382 -10.19 -3.60 -1.87
C PHE A 382 -8.89 -4.18 -2.44
N ARG A 383 -7.96 -4.63 -1.62
CA ARG A 383 -6.71 -5.25 -2.05
C ARG A 383 -6.96 -6.45 -2.98
N HIS A 384 -7.87 -7.36 -2.61
CA HIS A 384 -8.24 -8.48 -3.46
C HIS A 384 -8.85 -8.02 -4.79
N HIS A 385 -9.76 -7.04 -4.73
CA HIS A 385 -10.38 -6.48 -5.93
C HIS A 385 -9.34 -5.83 -6.86
N SER A 386 -8.44 -5.01 -6.32
CA SER A 386 -7.41 -4.29 -7.10
C SER A 386 -6.43 -5.24 -7.78
N LEU A 387 -6.08 -6.34 -7.14
CA LEU A 387 -5.21 -7.37 -7.69
C LEU A 387 -5.96 -8.37 -8.60
N GLY A 388 -7.29 -8.24 -8.70
CA GLY A 388 -8.11 -9.13 -9.54
C GLY A 388 -8.32 -10.52 -8.93
N PHE A 389 -8.14 -10.68 -7.62
CA PHE A 389 -8.37 -11.93 -6.92
C PHE A 389 -9.85 -12.13 -6.59
N PRO A 390 -10.31 -13.37 -6.51
CA PRO A 390 -11.57 -13.67 -5.83
C PRO A 390 -11.56 -13.14 -4.40
N GLN A 391 -12.70 -12.66 -3.93
CA GLN A 391 -12.85 -12.31 -2.52
C GLN A 391 -12.78 -13.58 -1.67
N ALA A 392 -12.09 -13.51 -0.56
CA ALA A 392 -11.89 -14.63 0.35
C ALA A 392 -12.03 -14.19 1.82
N THR A 393 -12.60 -15.03 2.65
CA THR A 393 -12.66 -14.82 4.10
C THR A 393 -11.29 -15.07 4.73
N THR A 394 -11.13 -14.68 5.99
CA THR A 394 -9.89 -14.94 6.74
C THR A 394 -9.59 -16.43 6.81
N GLU A 395 -10.62 -17.24 7.03
CA GLU A 395 -10.52 -18.71 7.12
C GLU A 395 -10.03 -19.29 5.79
N GLU A 396 -10.62 -18.87 4.67
CA GLU A 396 -10.21 -19.31 3.33
C GLU A 396 -8.76 -18.89 3.00
N ILE A 397 -8.33 -17.73 3.48
CA ILE A 397 -6.95 -17.27 3.33
C ILE A 397 -6.00 -18.13 4.16
N VAL A 398 -6.34 -18.41 5.42
CA VAL A 398 -5.55 -19.25 6.32
C VAL A 398 -5.44 -20.68 5.75
N ASP A 399 -6.54 -21.25 5.27
CA ASP A 399 -6.54 -22.56 4.60
C ASP A 399 -5.66 -22.55 3.35
N LEU A 400 -5.72 -21.47 2.56
CA LEU A 400 -4.84 -21.31 1.40
C LEU A 400 -3.37 -21.31 1.81
N ILE A 401 -2.98 -20.55 2.85
CA ILE A 401 -1.59 -20.46 3.32
C ILE A 401 -1.12 -21.82 3.84
N HIS A 402 -1.94 -22.54 4.62
CA HIS A 402 -1.62 -23.88 5.09
C HIS A 402 -1.50 -24.91 3.95
N SER A 403 -2.12 -24.67 2.81
CA SER A 403 -2.02 -25.52 1.61
C SER A 403 -0.76 -25.27 0.77
N LEU A 404 0.05 -24.26 1.10
CA LEU A 404 1.27 -23.93 0.36
C LEU A 404 2.33 -25.02 0.60
N THR A 405 2.96 -25.46 -0.49
CA THR A 405 4.04 -26.44 -0.42
C THR A 405 5.41 -25.75 -0.48
N THR A 406 6.44 -26.48 -0.08
CA THR A 406 7.82 -26.02 -0.21
C THR A 406 8.16 -25.64 -1.66
N GLU A 407 7.65 -26.43 -2.62
CA GLU A 407 7.85 -26.22 -4.05
C GLU A 407 7.20 -24.92 -4.54
N ASP A 408 5.98 -24.60 -4.06
CA ASP A 408 5.27 -23.36 -4.42
C ASP A 408 6.07 -22.13 -3.98
N VAL A 409 6.50 -22.10 -2.72
CA VAL A 409 7.22 -20.96 -2.13
C VAL A 409 8.64 -20.88 -2.71
N ALA A 410 9.31 -22.01 -2.96
CA ALA A 410 10.60 -22.04 -3.64
C ALA A 410 10.50 -21.52 -5.08
N ALA A 411 9.45 -21.87 -5.81
CA ALA A 411 9.23 -21.38 -7.16
C ALA A 411 8.97 -19.85 -7.18
N ALA A 412 8.25 -19.33 -6.18
CA ALA A 412 8.05 -17.90 -6.01
C ALA A 412 9.37 -17.17 -5.72
N LEU A 413 10.17 -17.69 -4.80
CA LEU A 413 11.48 -17.15 -4.44
C LEU A 413 12.45 -17.15 -5.62
N ASN A 414 12.53 -18.24 -6.39
CA ASN A 414 13.40 -18.36 -7.55
C ASN A 414 13.04 -17.37 -8.67
N LYS A 415 11.75 -17.05 -8.83
CA LYS A 415 11.33 -16.00 -9.77
C LYS A 415 11.75 -14.61 -9.30
N LEU A 416 11.84 -14.41 -7.99
CA LEU A 416 12.20 -13.12 -7.38
C LEU A 416 13.72 -12.89 -7.42
N LEU A 417 14.55 -13.90 -7.09
CA LEU A 417 15.99 -13.75 -6.91
C LEU A 417 16.77 -13.78 -8.24
N ASP A 418 16.41 -12.84 -9.15
CA ASP A 418 17.18 -12.59 -10.39
C ASP A 418 18.18 -11.45 -10.16
N PHE A 419 19.40 -11.80 -9.71
CA PHE A 419 20.42 -10.81 -9.37
C PHE A 419 20.95 -10.01 -10.57
N ASP A 420 20.78 -10.50 -11.80
CA ASP A 420 21.15 -9.72 -12.99
C ASP A 420 20.26 -8.47 -13.13
N LYS A 421 19.11 -8.47 -12.48
CA LYS A 421 18.18 -7.35 -12.39
C LYS A 421 18.26 -6.58 -11.07
N ALA A 422 19.16 -6.96 -10.16
CA ALA A 422 19.25 -6.30 -8.87
C ALA A 422 19.61 -4.82 -9.02
N SER A 423 18.95 -3.98 -8.25
CA SER A 423 19.30 -2.58 -8.05
C SER A 423 19.68 -2.38 -6.58
N LEU A 424 20.87 -1.87 -6.32
CA LEU A 424 21.32 -1.51 -4.98
C LEU A 424 21.50 0.00 -4.88
N LEU A 425 20.63 0.67 -4.16
CA LEU A 425 20.84 2.06 -3.76
C LEU A 425 21.60 2.13 -2.45
N VAL A 426 22.67 2.91 -2.42
CA VAL A 426 23.41 3.32 -1.22
C VAL A 426 23.21 4.81 -1.02
N TYR A 427 22.39 5.16 -0.03
CA TYR A 427 21.96 6.52 0.24
C TYR A 427 22.54 7.04 1.56
N GLY A 428 23.19 8.20 1.57
CA GLY A 428 23.74 8.80 2.79
C GLY A 428 24.96 9.67 2.54
N ASN A 429 25.63 10.07 3.63
CA ASN A 429 26.64 11.12 3.60
C ASN A 429 27.89 10.76 2.77
N ARG A 430 28.10 11.52 1.71
CA ARG A 430 29.31 11.62 0.89
C ARG A 430 29.94 10.27 0.52
N PRO A 431 29.31 9.45 -0.31
CA PRO A 431 29.93 8.23 -0.80
C PRO A 431 31.15 8.57 -1.69
N THR A 432 32.34 8.55 -1.07
CA THR A 432 33.61 8.85 -1.76
C THR A 432 33.93 7.77 -2.78
N GLU A 433 34.73 8.10 -3.81
CA GLU A 433 35.14 7.13 -4.84
C GLU A 433 35.78 5.87 -4.25
N SER A 434 36.62 6.00 -3.22
CA SER A 434 37.22 4.87 -2.50
C SER A 434 36.17 4.00 -1.79
N PHE A 435 35.12 4.61 -1.23
CA PHE A 435 33.99 3.89 -0.62
C PHE A 435 33.18 3.17 -1.70
N GLN A 436 32.85 3.84 -2.80
CA GLN A 436 32.10 3.26 -3.92
C GLN A 436 32.83 2.04 -4.51
N LYS A 437 34.14 2.15 -4.78
CA LYS A 437 34.97 1.02 -5.25
C LYS A 437 34.93 -0.19 -4.30
N LYS A 438 34.89 0.04 -2.98
CA LYS A 438 34.80 -1.03 -1.98
C LYS A 438 33.45 -1.74 -1.97
N ILE A 439 32.37 -1.03 -2.26
CA ILE A 439 31.03 -1.62 -2.38
C ILE A 439 30.89 -2.34 -3.72
N LEU A 440 31.32 -1.71 -4.82
CA LEU A 440 31.27 -2.28 -6.16
C LEU A 440 31.96 -3.65 -6.25
N ALA A 441 33.00 -3.88 -5.46
CA ALA A 441 33.72 -5.16 -5.42
C ALA A 441 32.94 -6.30 -4.72
N LEU A 442 31.72 -6.04 -4.20
CA LEU A 442 30.86 -7.00 -3.52
C LEU A 442 29.60 -7.34 -4.33
N VAL A 443 29.27 -6.53 -5.31
CA VAL A 443 28.12 -6.63 -6.20
C VAL A 443 28.58 -7.06 -7.59
#